data_f4e5754404c2ee18eab35ca71714d7d8
#
_entry.id   f4e5754404c2ee18eab35ca71714d7d8
#
_cell.length_a   1.000
_cell.length_b   1.000
_cell.length_c   1.000
_cell.angle_alpha   90.00
_cell.angle_beta   90.00
_cell.angle_gamma   90.00
#
_symmetry.space_group_name_H-M   'P 1'
#
loop_
_entity.id
_entity.type
_entity.pdbx_description
1 polymer ?
#
loop_
_entity_poly.entity_id
_entity_poly.type
_entity_poly.pdbx_seq_one_letter_code
_entity_poly.pdbx_strand_id
1 'polypeptide(L)'
;MPSDDTEFEAVVTAYYEPLYRFALGLSRSEADAADLTQRAFERFGEKAGTLRDQSKAKTWLFTTLYRDFLQQKRHDTRFPHAELDETFDDKIVEMPRAEISADANAAVTALHAMGEPFRSTLLLFYMNDHSYKEIAEILGVPIGTVMSRLARGKEMLRTKMTDAVNDADKEARV
;
A
#
# COMPACT_ATOMS: atom_id res chain seq x y z
N MET A 1 10.77 8.27 32.50
CA MET A 1 11.12 7.67 31.22
C MET A 1 9.99 6.73 30.84
N PRO A 2 9.30 6.93 29.72
CA PRO A 2 8.40 5.90 29.24
C PRO A 2 9.24 4.64 28.98
N SER A 3 8.70 3.48 29.36
CA SER A 3 9.36 2.21 29.09
C SER A 3 9.35 1.94 27.57
N ASP A 4 10.32 1.17 27.05
CA ASP A 4 10.37 0.75 25.64
C ASP A 4 9.03 0.20 25.15
N ASP A 5 8.28 -0.47 26.03
CA ASP A 5 6.95 -1.01 25.75
C ASP A 5 5.91 0.09 25.46
N THR A 6 5.93 1.19 26.22
CA THR A 6 4.98 2.31 26.03
C THR A 6 5.24 3.05 24.71
N GLU A 7 6.50 3.17 24.32
CA GLU A 7 6.89 3.77 23.04
C GLU A 7 6.51 2.87 21.86
N PHE A 8 6.72 1.58 21.99
CA PHE A 8 6.31 0.60 20.98
C PHE A 8 4.79 0.59 20.78
N GLU A 9 4.01 0.55 21.87
CA GLU A 9 2.55 0.60 21.81
C GLU A 9 2.04 1.89 21.13
N ALA A 10 2.67 3.02 21.39
CA ALA A 10 2.32 4.29 20.73
C ALA A 10 2.56 4.23 19.21
N VAL A 11 3.66 3.64 18.77
CA VAL A 11 3.98 3.45 17.35
C VAL A 11 2.99 2.49 16.69
N VAL A 12 2.66 1.37 17.34
CA VAL A 12 1.66 0.42 16.82
C VAL A 12 0.31 1.12 16.69
N THR A 13 -0.14 1.82 17.71
CA THR A 13 -1.42 2.54 17.68
C THR A 13 -1.48 3.59 16.57
N ALA A 14 -0.39 4.31 16.34
CA ALA A 14 -0.34 5.37 15.33
C ALA A 14 -0.28 4.84 13.90
N TYR A 15 0.39 3.72 13.66
CA TYR A 15 0.75 3.29 12.31
C TYR A 15 0.18 1.95 11.86
N TYR A 16 -0.51 1.19 12.73
CA TYR A 16 -1.06 -0.12 12.34
C TYR A 16 -2.04 0.01 11.17
N GLU A 17 -3.06 0.85 11.31
CA GLU A 17 -4.10 1.00 10.28
C GLU A 17 -3.55 1.57 8.96
N PRO A 18 -2.76 2.66 8.94
CA PRO A 18 -2.14 3.16 7.71
C PRO A 18 -1.24 2.12 7.03
N LEU A 19 -0.46 1.37 7.80
CA LEU A 19 0.46 0.36 7.28
C LEU A 19 -0.31 -0.83 6.69
N TYR A 20 -1.36 -1.30 7.38
CA TYR A 20 -2.24 -2.36 6.90
C TYR A 20 -2.94 -1.98 5.60
N ARG A 21 -3.48 -0.76 5.51
CA ARG A 21 -4.10 -0.25 4.28
C ARG A 21 -3.12 -0.21 3.11
N PHE A 22 -1.89 0.19 3.35
CA PHE A 22 -0.84 0.18 2.34
C PHE A 22 -0.54 -1.24 1.89
N ALA A 23 -0.36 -2.17 2.83
CA ALA A 23 -0.14 -3.59 2.53
C ALA A 23 -1.30 -4.19 1.72
N LEU A 24 -2.55 -3.87 2.08
CA LEU A 24 -3.75 -4.32 1.38
C LEU A 24 -3.82 -3.77 -0.06
N GLY A 25 -3.51 -2.48 -0.23
CA GLY A 25 -3.43 -1.86 -1.55
C GLY A 25 -2.35 -2.46 -2.45
N LEU A 26 -1.25 -2.97 -1.86
CA LEU A 26 -0.18 -3.65 -2.58
C LEU A 26 -0.53 -5.10 -2.92
N SER A 27 -0.94 -5.88 -1.92
CA SER A 27 -1.12 -7.34 -2.02
C SER A 27 -2.46 -7.75 -2.60
N ARG A 28 -3.50 -6.94 -2.38
CA ARG A 28 -4.92 -7.25 -2.67
C ARG A 28 -5.43 -8.50 -1.93
N SER A 29 -4.81 -8.87 -0.86
CA SER A 29 -5.10 -10.03 -0.04
C SER A 29 -5.06 -9.62 1.43
N GLU A 30 -6.15 -9.84 2.15
CA GLU A 30 -6.24 -9.55 3.59
C GLU A 30 -5.22 -10.37 4.38
N ALA A 31 -5.03 -11.63 4.01
CA ALA A 31 -4.07 -12.52 4.65
C ALA A 31 -2.63 -12.02 4.47
N ASP A 32 -2.26 -11.66 3.23
CA ASP A 32 -0.91 -11.13 2.94
C ASP A 32 -0.70 -9.76 3.57
N ALA A 33 -1.74 -8.92 3.59
CA ALA A 33 -1.67 -7.60 4.23
C ALA A 33 -1.44 -7.71 5.73
N ALA A 34 -2.16 -8.63 6.41
CA ALA A 34 -1.99 -8.88 7.83
C ALA A 34 -0.57 -9.40 8.12
N ASP A 35 -0.09 -10.33 7.32
CA ASP A 35 1.23 -10.96 7.46
C ASP A 35 2.37 -9.95 7.25
N LEU A 36 2.28 -9.12 6.20
CA LEU A 36 3.25 -8.06 5.92
C LEU A 36 3.29 -7.03 7.05
N THR A 37 2.11 -6.64 7.55
CA THR A 37 1.99 -5.66 8.64
C THR A 37 2.58 -6.22 9.93
N GLN A 38 2.22 -7.45 10.30
CA GLN A 38 2.75 -8.11 11.49
C GLN A 38 4.27 -8.22 11.44
N ARG A 39 4.85 -8.70 10.33
CA ARG A 39 6.30 -8.82 10.16
C ARG A 39 7.02 -7.47 10.27
N ALA A 40 6.42 -6.40 9.75
CA ALA A 40 7.00 -5.07 9.87
C ALA A 40 7.11 -4.62 11.33
N PHE A 41 6.06 -4.85 12.14
CA PHE A 41 6.08 -4.52 13.58
C PHE A 41 6.97 -5.45 14.40
N GLU A 42 7.02 -6.74 14.10
CA GLU A 42 7.95 -7.69 14.76
C GLU A 42 9.39 -7.21 14.60
N ARG A 43 9.80 -6.88 13.36
CA ARG A 43 11.14 -6.35 13.10
C ARG A 43 11.36 -4.96 13.72
N PHE A 44 10.32 -4.15 13.82
CA PHE A 44 10.42 -2.88 14.51
C PHE A 44 10.65 -3.10 16.02
N GLY A 45 9.93 -4.03 16.66
CA GLY A 45 10.12 -4.39 18.05
C GLY A 45 11.54 -4.89 18.35
N GLU A 46 12.11 -5.73 17.48
CA GLU A 46 13.49 -6.19 17.61
C GLU A 46 14.53 -5.06 17.54
N LYS A 47 14.21 -3.97 16.85
CA LYS A 47 15.09 -2.81 16.63
C LYS A 47 14.73 -1.58 17.44
N ALA A 48 13.62 -1.59 18.17
CA ALA A 48 13.09 -0.42 18.88
C ALA A 48 14.13 0.22 19.80
N GLY A 49 14.92 -0.58 20.51
CA GLY A 49 16.02 -0.09 21.36
C GLY A 49 17.21 0.53 20.60
N THR A 50 17.26 0.41 19.28
CA THR A 50 18.33 0.96 18.42
C THR A 50 17.88 2.16 17.60
N LEU A 51 16.58 2.39 17.46
CA LEU A 51 16.01 3.52 16.75
C LEU A 51 16.05 4.76 17.65
N ARG A 52 17.11 5.54 17.53
CA ARG A 52 17.32 6.77 18.32
C ARG A 52 16.37 7.91 17.95
N ASP A 53 15.62 7.80 16.86
CA ASP A 53 14.79 8.87 16.31
C ASP A 53 13.42 8.32 15.92
N GLN A 54 12.44 8.50 16.81
CA GLN A 54 11.04 8.07 16.59
C GLN A 54 10.38 8.76 15.39
N SER A 55 10.85 9.94 14.99
CA SER A 55 10.33 10.62 13.81
C SER A 55 10.54 9.80 12.52
N LYS A 56 11.45 8.84 12.56
CA LYS A 56 11.76 7.94 11.44
C LYS A 56 10.98 6.62 11.48
N ALA A 57 10.25 6.33 12.55
CA ALA A 57 9.52 5.08 12.71
C ALA A 57 8.53 4.86 11.55
N LYS A 58 7.78 5.90 11.16
CA LYS A 58 6.85 5.86 10.03
C LYS A 58 7.54 5.40 8.75
N THR A 59 8.54 6.14 8.29
CA THR A 59 9.26 5.83 7.05
C THR A 59 9.94 4.47 7.11
N TRP A 60 10.49 4.11 8.27
CA TRP A 60 11.14 2.81 8.47
C TRP A 60 10.15 1.64 8.33
N LEU A 61 8.96 1.73 8.94
CA LEU A 61 7.92 0.72 8.86
C LEU A 61 7.45 0.51 7.42
N PHE A 62 7.13 1.60 6.71
CA PHE A 62 6.70 1.53 5.32
C PHE A 62 7.79 0.99 4.40
N THR A 63 9.05 1.37 4.61
CA THR A 63 10.19 0.84 3.87
C THR A 63 10.36 -0.67 4.10
N THR A 64 10.25 -1.11 5.35
CA THR A 64 10.39 -2.53 5.72
C THR A 64 9.28 -3.35 5.08
N LEU A 65 8.03 -2.92 5.20
CA LEU A 65 6.88 -3.58 4.59
C LEU A 65 7.01 -3.67 3.07
N TYR A 66 7.38 -2.58 2.41
CA TYR A 66 7.51 -2.55 0.95
C TYR A 66 8.63 -3.49 0.45
N ARG A 67 9.75 -3.56 1.15
CA ARG A 67 10.82 -4.50 0.82
C ARG A 67 10.38 -5.95 0.97
N ASP A 68 9.64 -6.28 2.02
CA ASP A 68 9.10 -7.62 2.23
C ASP A 68 8.09 -8.00 1.14
N PHE A 69 7.22 -7.09 0.76
CA PHE A 69 6.30 -7.27 -0.35
C PHE A 69 7.04 -7.55 -1.67
N LEU A 70 8.07 -6.79 -2.00
CA LEU A 70 8.86 -7.04 -3.21
C LEU A 70 9.60 -8.38 -3.16
N GLN A 71 10.08 -8.78 -1.99
CA GLN A 71 10.75 -10.07 -1.81
C GLN A 71 9.77 -11.23 -2.01
N GLN A 72 8.58 -11.15 -1.44
CA GLN A 72 7.51 -12.13 -1.62
C GLN A 72 7.14 -12.26 -3.09
N LYS A 73 6.90 -11.15 -3.79
CA LYS A 73 6.61 -11.16 -5.24
C LYS A 73 7.71 -11.82 -6.08
N ARG A 74 8.98 -11.58 -5.76
CA ARG A 74 10.11 -12.22 -6.46
C ARG A 74 10.15 -13.72 -6.21
N HIS A 75 9.80 -14.15 -5.00
CA HIS A 75 9.73 -15.56 -4.65
C HIS A 75 8.61 -16.25 -5.44
N ASP A 76 7.42 -15.67 -5.46
CA ASP A 76 6.26 -16.22 -6.16
C ASP A 76 6.48 -16.30 -7.67
N THR A 77 7.22 -15.34 -8.24
CA THR A 77 7.58 -15.36 -9.68
C THR A 77 8.63 -16.44 -10.00
N ARG A 78 9.55 -16.75 -9.07
CA ARG A 78 10.59 -17.77 -9.29
C ARG A 78 10.11 -19.20 -9.05
N PHE A 79 9.16 -19.36 -8.15
CA PHE A 79 8.54 -20.64 -7.80
C PHE A 79 7.02 -20.47 -7.90
N PRO A 80 6.45 -20.44 -9.11
CA PRO A 80 5.01 -20.48 -9.25
C PRO A 80 4.58 -21.81 -8.61
N HIS A 81 3.89 -21.71 -7.47
CA HIS A 81 3.21 -22.87 -6.92
C HIS A 81 2.22 -23.33 -7.98
N ALA A 82 2.48 -24.49 -8.57
CA ALA A 82 1.52 -25.17 -9.41
C ALA A 82 0.24 -25.30 -8.58
N GLU A 83 -0.88 -24.80 -9.14
CA GLU A 83 -2.21 -24.88 -8.56
C GLU A 83 -2.51 -23.90 -7.39
N LEU A 84 -2.29 -22.61 -7.57
CA LEU A 84 -3.27 -21.66 -7.12
C LEU A 84 -3.92 -21.08 -8.37
N ASP A 85 -5.12 -21.56 -8.57
CA ASP A 85 -6.10 -21.08 -9.51
C ASP A 85 -5.94 -19.57 -9.68
N GLU A 86 -5.48 -19.12 -10.86
CA GLU A 86 -5.57 -17.73 -11.26
C GLU A 86 -7.02 -17.34 -11.56
N THR A 87 -7.93 -17.80 -10.76
CA THR A 87 -9.11 -17.05 -10.47
C THR A 87 -8.62 -15.87 -9.64
N PHE A 88 -8.17 -14.83 -10.33
CA PHE A 88 -8.30 -13.48 -9.82
C PHE A 88 -9.73 -13.41 -9.31
N ASP A 89 -9.87 -13.69 -8.01
CA ASP A 89 -11.11 -13.41 -7.33
C ASP A 89 -11.23 -11.88 -7.43
N ASP A 90 -12.06 -11.45 -8.39
CA ASP A 90 -12.45 -10.05 -8.61
C ASP A 90 -13.26 -9.54 -7.41
N LYS A 91 -13.12 -10.20 -6.27
CA LYS A 91 -13.52 -9.64 -5.00
C LYS A 91 -12.66 -8.42 -4.80
N ILE A 92 -13.26 -7.29 -5.15
CA ILE A 92 -12.85 -5.98 -4.67
C ILE A 92 -12.71 -6.14 -3.16
N VAL A 93 -11.46 -6.26 -2.69
CA VAL A 93 -11.20 -6.27 -1.26
C VAL A 93 -11.66 -4.90 -0.78
N GLU A 94 -12.84 -4.86 -0.17
CA GLU A 94 -13.40 -3.64 0.37
C GLU A 94 -12.42 -3.14 1.44
N MET A 95 -11.77 -2.02 1.17
CA MET A 95 -11.02 -1.33 2.21
C MET A 95 -11.96 -1.08 3.38
N PRO A 96 -11.54 -1.30 4.65
CA PRO A 96 -12.39 -1.09 5.81
C PRO A 96 -13.05 0.29 5.74
N ARG A 97 -14.36 0.30 5.67
CA ARG A 97 -15.17 1.51 5.45
C ARG A 97 -15.20 2.39 6.70
N ALA A 98 -14.54 3.53 6.64
CA ALA A 98 -15.24 4.78 6.94
C ALA A 98 -16.00 5.14 5.65
N GLU A 99 -17.26 5.56 5.72
CA GLU A 99 -18.18 5.83 4.61
C GLU A 99 -17.49 6.37 3.35
N ILE A 100 -17.06 5.44 2.48
CA ILE A 100 -16.34 5.78 1.25
C ILE A 100 -17.42 6.04 0.19
N SER A 101 -17.44 7.23 -0.39
CA SER A 101 -18.32 7.57 -1.50
C SER A 101 -18.13 6.62 -2.69
N ALA A 102 -19.13 6.51 -3.56
CA ALA A 102 -19.03 5.70 -4.79
C ALA A 102 -17.80 6.07 -5.63
N ASP A 103 -17.42 7.35 -5.66
CA ASP A 103 -16.22 7.85 -6.34
C ASP A 103 -14.92 7.30 -5.72
N ALA A 104 -14.88 7.16 -4.40
CA ALA A 104 -13.71 6.61 -3.72
C ALA A 104 -13.58 5.10 -3.95
N ASN A 105 -14.68 4.36 -4.04
CA ASN A 105 -14.64 2.95 -4.44
C ASN A 105 -14.13 2.77 -5.87
N ALA A 106 -14.56 3.62 -6.80
CA ALA A 106 -14.05 3.63 -8.18
C ALA A 106 -12.54 3.93 -8.22
N ALA A 107 -12.07 4.87 -7.40
CA ALA A 107 -10.65 5.20 -7.30
C ALA A 107 -9.81 4.03 -6.74
N VAL A 108 -10.29 3.33 -5.72
CA VAL A 108 -9.64 2.14 -5.16
C VAL A 108 -9.57 1.02 -6.21
N THR A 109 -10.67 0.76 -6.92
CA THR A 109 -10.70 -0.23 -8.01
C THR A 109 -9.71 0.13 -9.12
N ALA A 110 -9.69 1.40 -9.52
CA ALA A 110 -8.74 1.88 -10.54
C ALA A 110 -7.28 1.77 -10.08
N LEU A 111 -6.98 2.07 -8.80
CA LEU A 111 -5.65 1.87 -8.21
C LEU A 111 -5.25 0.39 -8.21
N HIS A 112 -6.16 -0.51 -7.88
CA HIS A 112 -5.91 -1.95 -7.92
C HIS A 112 -5.65 -2.47 -9.34
N ALA A 113 -6.26 -1.89 -10.35
CA ALA A 113 -6.02 -2.21 -11.75
C ALA A 113 -4.70 -1.65 -12.31
N MET A 114 -4.00 -0.82 -11.53
CA MET A 114 -2.71 -0.26 -11.93
C MET A 114 -1.57 -1.21 -11.56
N GLY A 115 -0.59 -1.31 -12.44
CA GLY A 115 0.65 -2.04 -12.15
C GLY A 115 1.62 -1.27 -11.28
N GLU A 116 2.57 -2.00 -10.67
CA GLU A 116 3.78 -1.41 -10.14
C GLU A 116 4.60 -0.80 -11.31
N PRO A 117 5.28 0.31 -11.07
CA PRO A 117 5.53 1.01 -9.79
C PRO A 117 4.56 2.17 -9.48
N PHE A 118 3.54 2.38 -10.29
CA PHE A 118 2.63 3.52 -10.15
C PHE A 118 1.72 3.36 -8.93
N ARG A 119 1.21 2.14 -8.71
CA ARG A 119 0.30 1.84 -7.60
C ARG A 119 0.91 2.16 -6.24
N SER A 120 2.10 1.66 -5.94
CA SER A 120 2.79 1.93 -4.67
C SER A 120 3.04 3.42 -4.46
N THR A 121 3.45 4.13 -5.51
CA THR A 121 3.71 5.57 -5.44
C THR A 121 2.44 6.37 -5.11
N LEU A 122 1.32 6.04 -5.76
CA LEU A 122 0.03 6.68 -5.53
C LEU A 122 -0.55 6.36 -4.16
N LEU A 123 -0.44 5.10 -3.70
CA LEU A 123 -0.89 4.69 -2.37
C LEU A 123 -0.17 5.47 -1.26
N LEU A 124 1.15 5.62 -1.36
CA LEU A 124 1.94 6.38 -0.39
C LEU A 124 1.57 7.86 -0.38
N PHE A 125 1.30 8.42 -1.55
CA PHE A 125 0.98 9.84 -1.67
C PHE A 125 -0.45 10.16 -1.19
N TYR A 126 -1.46 9.42 -1.68
CA TYR A 126 -2.86 9.75 -1.42
C TYR A 126 -3.44 9.15 -0.14
N MET A 127 -2.98 7.99 0.28
CA MET A 127 -3.58 7.29 1.41
C MET A 127 -2.79 7.42 2.71
N ASN A 128 -1.53 7.84 2.63
CA ASN A 128 -0.63 7.86 3.78
C ASN A 128 0.09 9.19 4.00
N ASP A 129 -0.26 10.21 3.23
CA ASP A 129 0.27 11.58 3.36
C ASP A 129 1.80 11.65 3.44
N HIS A 130 2.48 10.81 2.66
CA HIS A 130 3.94 10.88 2.57
C HIS A 130 4.39 12.00 1.64
N SER A 131 5.40 12.75 2.05
CA SER A 131 6.11 13.69 1.19
C SER A 131 6.85 12.98 0.06
N TYR A 132 7.17 13.68 -1.01
CA TYR A 132 7.95 13.13 -2.13
C TYR A 132 9.30 12.55 -1.68
N LYS A 133 9.92 13.19 -0.68
CA LYS A 133 11.18 12.72 -0.09
C LYS A 133 11.01 11.40 0.65
N GLU A 134 9.97 11.27 1.46
CA GLU A 134 9.66 10.02 2.17
C GLU A 134 9.30 8.91 1.19
N ILE A 135 8.51 9.20 0.15
CA ILE A 135 8.19 8.22 -0.89
C ILE A 135 9.46 7.74 -1.62
N ALA A 136 10.36 8.65 -1.94
CA ALA A 136 11.64 8.33 -2.55
C ALA A 136 12.48 7.39 -1.67
N GLU A 137 12.52 7.64 -0.36
CA GLU A 137 13.19 6.80 0.62
C GLU A 137 12.53 5.41 0.75
N ILE A 138 11.20 5.36 0.89
CA ILE A 138 10.43 4.10 1.03
C ILE A 138 10.61 3.23 -0.20
N LEU A 139 10.47 3.79 -1.40
CA LEU A 139 10.56 3.05 -2.66
C LEU A 139 12.01 2.81 -3.13
N GLY A 140 12.99 3.48 -2.52
CA GLY A 140 14.41 3.37 -2.90
C GLY A 140 14.69 3.93 -4.29
N VAL A 141 14.06 5.04 -4.67
CA VAL A 141 14.21 5.68 -5.99
C VAL A 141 14.52 7.17 -5.86
N PRO A 142 15.11 7.80 -6.87
CA PRO A 142 15.32 9.26 -6.86
C PRO A 142 13.99 10.03 -6.77
N ILE A 143 13.99 11.19 -6.13
CA ILE A 143 12.80 12.05 -5.99
C ILE A 143 12.20 12.46 -7.35
N GLY A 144 13.03 12.68 -8.37
CA GLY A 144 12.56 12.93 -9.75
C GLY A 144 11.76 11.77 -10.34
N THR A 145 12.12 10.54 -9.97
CA THR A 145 11.37 9.33 -10.33
C THR A 145 10.00 9.31 -9.64
N VAL A 146 9.91 9.70 -8.37
CA VAL A 146 8.64 9.83 -7.65
C VAL A 146 7.74 10.84 -8.36
N MET A 147 8.27 12.02 -8.69
CA MET A 147 7.51 13.07 -9.37
C MET A 147 6.97 12.59 -10.73
N SER A 148 7.78 11.93 -11.54
CA SER A 148 7.36 11.40 -12.84
C SER A 148 6.35 10.27 -12.72
N ARG A 149 6.49 9.38 -11.72
CA ARG A 149 5.53 8.31 -11.43
C ARG A 149 4.19 8.88 -10.95
N LEU A 150 4.20 9.89 -10.10
CA LEU A 150 2.98 10.58 -9.66
C LEU A 150 2.26 11.23 -10.83
N ALA A 151 2.97 11.96 -11.69
CA ALA A 151 2.38 12.62 -12.84
C ALA A 151 1.71 11.61 -13.79
N ARG A 152 2.44 10.57 -14.19
CA ARG A 152 1.92 9.51 -15.07
C ARG A 152 0.83 8.68 -14.38
N GLY A 153 1.03 8.32 -13.12
CA GLY A 153 0.06 7.54 -12.35
C GLY A 153 -1.27 8.27 -12.18
N LYS A 154 -1.26 9.57 -11.93
CA LYS A 154 -2.47 10.40 -11.88
C LYS A 154 -3.24 10.41 -13.21
N GLU A 155 -2.54 10.51 -14.31
CA GLU A 155 -3.16 10.46 -15.63
C GLU A 155 -3.78 9.10 -15.93
N MET A 156 -3.06 8.01 -15.63
CA MET A 156 -3.57 6.65 -15.75
C MET A 156 -4.80 6.42 -14.86
N LEU A 157 -4.77 6.92 -13.61
CA LEU A 157 -5.89 6.80 -12.68
C LEU A 157 -7.12 7.54 -13.20
N ARG A 158 -6.94 8.76 -13.70
CA ARG A 158 -8.02 9.56 -14.31
C ARG A 158 -8.68 8.83 -15.47
N THR A 159 -7.88 8.28 -16.40
CA THR A 159 -8.38 7.53 -17.54
C THR A 159 -9.19 6.32 -17.09
N LYS A 160 -8.67 5.52 -16.18
CA LYS A 160 -9.37 4.33 -15.67
C LYS A 160 -10.68 4.66 -14.95
N MET A 161 -10.72 5.76 -14.19
CA MET A 161 -11.95 6.21 -13.54
C MET A 161 -13.00 6.69 -14.55
N THR A 162 -12.58 7.39 -15.61
CA THR A 162 -13.47 7.84 -16.68
C THR A 162 -14.05 6.66 -17.45
N ASP A 163 -13.25 5.66 -17.77
CA ASP A 163 -13.69 4.45 -18.46
C ASP A 163 -14.72 3.67 -17.59
N ALA A 164 -14.46 3.53 -16.29
CA ALA A 164 -15.37 2.85 -15.37
C ALA A 164 -16.74 3.55 -15.28
N VAL A 165 -16.78 4.88 -15.27
CA VAL A 165 -18.03 5.66 -15.28
C VAL A 165 -18.78 5.46 -16.59
N ASN A 166 -18.09 5.50 -17.73
CA ASN A 166 -18.70 5.30 -19.03
C ASN A 166 -19.28 3.90 -19.22
N ASP A 167 -18.64 2.87 -18.66
CA ASP A 167 -19.13 1.49 -18.71
C ASP A 167 -20.36 1.31 -17.81
N ALA A 168 -20.37 1.87 -16.62
CA ALA A 168 -21.54 1.86 -15.73
C ALA A 168 -22.75 2.57 -16.37
N ASP A 169 -22.54 3.69 -17.06
CA ASP A 169 -23.61 4.41 -17.77
C ASP A 169 -24.16 3.60 -18.98
N LYS A 170 -23.34 2.79 -19.62
CA LYS A 170 -23.81 1.88 -20.70
C LYS A 170 -24.66 0.74 -20.17
N GLU A 171 -24.27 0.14 -19.05
CA GLU A 171 -25.03 -0.94 -18.41
C GLU A 171 -26.38 -0.44 -17.86
N ALA A 172 -26.45 0.78 -17.36
CA ALA A 172 -27.68 1.38 -16.85
C ALA A 172 -28.70 1.74 -17.96
N ARG A 173 -28.30 1.75 -19.23
CA ARG A 173 -29.15 2.09 -20.40
C ARG A 173 -29.67 0.88 -21.17
N VAL A 174 -29.35 -0.34 -20.72
CA VAL A 174 -29.84 -1.60 -21.27
C VAL A 174 -30.95 -2.16 -20.38
#